data_d1b69d93e8f19d88fea54679414dd042
#
_entry.id   d1b69d93e8f19d88fea54679414dd042
#
_cell.length_a   1.000
_cell.length_b   1.000
_cell.length_c   1.000
_cell.angle_alpha   90.00
_cell.angle_beta   90.00
_cell.angle_gamma   90.00
#
_symmetry.space_group_name_H-M   'P 1'
#
loop_
_entity.id
_entity.type
_entity.pdbx_description
1 polymer ?
#
loop_
_entity_poly.entity_id
_entity_poly.type
_entity_poly.pdbx_seq_one_letter_code
_entity_poly.pdbx_strand_id
1 'polypeptide(L)' 'MDKEELRSLKIGTKVKCQMGLKAPPVIGEVADIIDESVLVKCGHTSAGRPNLRWMHYMSLKIMEA' A
#
# COMPACT_ATOMS: atom_id res chain seq x y z
N MET A 1 -5.30 -8.08 2.18
CA MET A 1 -6.39 -7.30 2.82
C MET A 1 -7.71 -7.77 2.23
N ASP A 2 -8.74 -7.92 3.03
CA ASP A 2 -10.07 -8.26 2.55
C ASP A 2 -10.94 -7.01 2.37
N LYS A 3 -12.19 -7.20 1.91
CA LYS A 3 -13.08 -6.07 1.66
C LYS A 3 -13.48 -5.32 2.92
N GLU A 4 -13.60 -6.00 4.04
CA GLU A 4 -13.93 -5.35 5.31
C GLU A 4 -12.79 -4.47 5.79
N GLU A 5 -11.57 -4.96 5.67
CA GLU A 5 -10.39 -4.18 5.97
C GLU A 5 -10.28 -2.97 5.05
N LEU A 6 -10.60 -3.16 3.75
CA LEU A 6 -10.60 -2.06 2.79
C LEU A 6 -11.60 -0.97 3.17
N ARG A 7 -12.79 -1.34 3.63
CA ARG A 7 -13.80 -0.37 4.07
C ARG A 7 -13.36 0.42 5.29
N SER A 8 -12.56 -0.20 6.16
CA SER A 8 -12.05 0.44 7.37
C SER A 8 -10.70 1.10 7.17
N LEU A 9 -10.14 0.98 5.97
CA LEU A 9 -8.81 1.50 5.67
C LEU A 9 -8.81 3.02 5.69
N LYS A 10 -7.81 3.58 6.35
CA LYS A 10 -7.64 5.04 6.47
C LYS A 10 -6.35 5.47 5.81
N ILE A 11 -6.34 6.70 5.30
CA ILE A 11 -5.12 7.32 4.79
C ILE A 11 -4.12 7.43 5.93
N GLY A 12 -2.88 7.07 5.66
CA GLY A 12 -1.82 7.03 6.67
C GLY A 12 -1.58 5.64 7.27
N THR A 13 -2.46 4.68 6.99
CA THR A 13 -2.27 3.30 7.45
C THR A 13 -1.06 2.67 6.78
N LYS A 14 -0.22 2.00 7.56
CA LYS A 14 0.92 1.28 7.00
C LYS A 14 0.50 -0.08 6.48
N VAL A 15 0.94 -0.39 5.28
CA VAL A 15 0.62 -1.64 4.59
C VAL A 15 1.87 -2.28 4.04
N LYS A 16 1.82 -3.59 3.87
CA LYS A 16 2.89 -4.37 3.29
C LYS A 16 2.54 -4.66 1.84
N CYS A 17 3.43 -4.29 0.92
CA CYS A 17 3.24 -4.46 -0.51
C CYS A 17 4.15 -5.58 -1.02
N GLN A 18 3.57 -6.60 -1.63
CA GLN A 18 4.35 -7.65 -2.29
C GLN A 18 4.63 -7.22 -3.72
N MET A 19 5.88 -6.87 -4.01
CA MET A 19 6.27 -6.34 -5.31
C MET A 19 6.61 -7.41 -6.34
N GLY A 20 6.80 -8.66 -5.92
CA GLY A 20 7.09 -9.78 -6.79
C GLY A 20 7.25 -11.06 -6.01
N LEU A 21 7.28 -12.21 -6.70
CA LEU A 21 7.31 -13.52 -6.05
C LEU A 21 8.57 -13.76 -5.21
N LYS A 22 9.68 -13.20 -5.65
CA LYS A 22 10.98 -13.38 -4.97
C LYS A 22 11.48 -12.10 -4.32
N ALA A 23 10.79 -10.99 -4.52
CA ALA A 23 11.18 -9.73 -3.92
C ALA A 23 10.76 -9.66 -2.46
N PRO A 24 11.57 -9.06 -1.57
CA PRO A 24 11.13 -8.85 -0.20
C PRO A 24 9.95 -7.86 -0.19
N PRO A 25 8.99 -8.05 0.72
CA PRO A 25 7.87 -7.12 0.82
C PRO A 25 8.33 -5.73 1.23
N VAL A 26 7.67 -4.72 0.70
CA VAL A 26 7.98 -3.32 0.99
C VAL A 26 6.87 -2.74 1.85
N ILE A 27 7.25 -2.00 2.88
CA ILE A 27 6.28 -1.33 3.74
C ILE A 27 5.99 0.04 3.15
N GLY A 28 4.71 0.29 2.88
CA GLY A 28 4.25 1.57 2.37
C GLY A 28 3.20 2.17 3.27
N GLU A 29 2.72 3.33 2.88
CA GLU A 29 1.68 4.06 3.60
C GLU A 29 0.56 4.41 2.64
N VAL A 30 -0.68 4.23 3.09
CA VAL A 30 -1.85 4.53 2.26
C VAL A 30 -1.96 6.03 2.04
N ALA A 31 -1.97 6.44 0.77
CA ALA A 31 -2.08 7.84 0.37
C ALA A 31 -3.48 8.19 -0.15
N ASP A 32 -4.17 7.23 -0.76
CA ASP A 32 -5.54 7.42 -1.25
C ASP A 32 -6.21 6.08 -1.48
N ILE A 33 -7.53 6.08 -1.59
CA ILE A 33 -8.33 4.89 -1.82
C ILE A 33 -9.42 5.24 -2.81
N ILE A 34 -9.49 4.52 -3.93
CA ILE A 34 -10.54 4.66 -4.93
C ILE A 34 -11.07 3.27 -5.27
N ASP A 35 -12.32 2.98 -4.90
CA ASP A 35 -12.96 1.69 -5.11
C ASP A 35 -12.12 0.53 -4.55
N GLU A 36 -11.63 -0.35 -5.40
CA GLU A 36 -10.79 -1.48 -5.01
C GLU A 36 -9.29 -1.20 -5.17
N SER A 37 -8.92 0.01 -5.55
CA SER A 37 -7.53 0.42 -5.74
C SER A 37 -7.07 1.29 -4.59
N VAL A 38 -5.85 1.05 -4.15
CA VAL A 38 -5.23 1.80 -3.06
C VAL A 38 -3.96 2.43 -3.57
N LEU A 39 -3.83 3.74 -3.37
CA LEU A 39 -2.61 4.45 -3.68
C LEU A 39 -1.66 4.32 -2.50
N VAL A 40 -0.51 3.71 -2.72
CA VAL A 40 0.46 3.42 -1.68
C VAL A 40 1.74 4.22 -1.93
N LYS A 41 2.21 4.88 -0.89
CA LYS A 41 3.50 5.57 -0.91
C LYS A 41 4.57 4.58 -0.45
N CYS A 42 5.39 4.14 -1.38
CA CYS A 42 6.43 3.12 -1.15
C CYS A 42 7.83 3.74 -0.99
N GLY A 43 7.94 4.74 -0.13
CA GLY A 43 9.20 5.45 0.06
C GLY A 43 9.39 6.59 -0.92
N HIS A 44 10.65 6.91 -1.21
CA HIS A 44 10.99 8.01 -2.10
C HIS A 44 11.82 7.52 -3.28
N THR A 45 11.68 8.19 -4.41
CA THR A 45 12.53 7.95 -5.57
C THR A 45 13.92 8.54 -5.34
N SER A 46 14.88 8.22 -6.22
CA SER A 46 16.23 8.79 -6.14
C SER A 46 16.25 10.31 -6.26
N ALA A 47 15.19 10.90 -6.83
CA ALA A 47 15.04 12.36 -6.93
C ALA A 47 14.41 12.98 -5.67
N GLY A 48 14.14 12.19 -4.63
CA GLY A 48 13.51 12.66 -3.39
C GLY A 48 12.00 12.83 -3.46
N ARG A 49 11.37 12.40 -4.56
CA ARG A 49 9.92 12.47 -4.70
C ARG A 49 9.25 11.23 -4.13
N PRO A 50 8.03 11.35 -3.57
CA PRO A 50 7.32 10.17 -3.09
C PRO A 50 7.03 9.20 -4.23
N ASN A 51 7.28 7.92 -3.98
CA ASN A 51 7.02 6.85 -4.93
C ASN A 51 5.61 6.32 -4.71
N LEU A 52 4.66 6.82 -5.47
CA LEU A 52 3.25 6.46 -5.35
C LEU A 52 2.88 5.40 -6.38
N ARG A 53 2.17 4.36 -5.94
CA ARG A 53 1.69 3.29 -6.82
C ARG A 53 0.26 2.93 -6.49
N TRP A 54 -0.55 2.75 -7.53
CA TRP A 54 -1.88 2.19 -7.39
C TRP A 54 -1.79 0.68 -7.36
N MET A 55 -2.36 0.08 -6.32
CA MET A 55 -2.35 -1.37 -6.15
C MET A 55 -3.75 -1.85 -5.81
N HIS A 56 -4.11 -3.05 -6.29
CA HIS A 56 -5.36 -3.69 -5.90
C HIS A 56 -5.28 -4.07 -4.42
N TYR A 57 -6.38 -3.90 -3.69
CA TYR A 57 -6.38 -4.14 -2.24
C TYR A 57 -5.94 -5.56 -1.86
N MET A 58 -6.21 -6.55 -2.72
CA MET A 58 -5.82 -7.94 -2.46
C MET A 58 -4.30 -8.15 -2.46
N SER A 59 -3.55 -7.24 -3.07
CA SER A 59 -2.08 -7.30 -3.10
C SER A 59 -1.45 -6.69 -1.86
N LEU A 60 -2.25 -6.16 -0.95
CA LEU A 60 -1.79 -5.44 0.23
C LEU A 60 -2.14 -6.21 1.50
N LYS A 61 -1.33 -6.02 2.53
CA LYS A 61 -1.59 -6.56 3.85
C LYS A 61 -1.40 -5.45 4.88
N ILE A 62 -2.38 -5.27 5.76
CA ILE A 62 -2.27 -4.26 6.80
C ILE A 62 -1.20 -4.67 7.80
N MET A 63 -0.31 -3.72 8.10
CA MET A 63 0.70 -3.90 9.13
C MET A 63 0.06 -3.62 10.48
N GLU A 64 0.00 -4.62 11.33
CA GLU A 64 -0.41 -4.43 12.70
C GLU A 64 0.76 -3.95 13.53
N ALA A 65 0.50 -2.96 14.34
CA ALA A 65 1.53 -2.42 15.22
C ALA A 65 1.85 -3.41 16.35
#